data_e3ca59bbf79589ad0900217178c1dda4
#
_entry.id   e3ca59bbf79589ad0900217178c1dda4
#
_cell.length_a   1.000
_cell.length_b   1.000
_cell.length_c   1.000
_cell.angle_alpha   90.00
_cell.angle_beta   90.00
_cell.angle_gamma   90.00
#
_symmetry.space_group_name_H-M   'P 1'
#
loop_
_entity.id
_entity.type
_entity.pdbx_description
1 polymer ?
#
loop_
_entity_poly.entity_id
_entity_poly.type
_entity_poly.pdbx_seq_one_letter_code
_entity_poly.pdbx_strand_id
1 'polypeptide(L)'
;LDVGLHTIQLLFKTTFGVDVTPVEWSFNVNKPTVNISESFRYKGSLNAKTSSSSASSITINQNEFSGKIDGELSWVKARYSMRKSSRESIFLQPLNRSTLSIQITDYLKVDFGDIYPSLSPFILDGRRLNGRHIHLDMPWLDFHLVNGKFTRAIQYQNKVNGAYELLTNDTVFDTARYTF
;
A
#
# COMPACT_ATOMS: atom_id res chain seq x y z
N LEU A 1 -15.77 -23.60 -9.41
CA LEU A 1 -16.08 -25.01 -9.14
C LEU A 1 -17.00 -25.05 -7.94
N ASP A 2 -18.11 -25.78 -8.05
CA ASP A 2 -19.05 -25.98 -6.94
C ASP A 2 -18.42 -26.89 -5.87
N VAL A 3 -18.94 -26.79 -4.65
CA VAL A 3 -18.51 -27.67 -3.55
C VAL A 3 -18.98 -29.10 -3.84
N GLY A 4 -18.10 -30.06 -3.70
CA GLY A 4 -18.42 -31.46 -3.91
C GLY A 4 -17.32 -32.24 -4.61
N LEU A 5 -17.62 -33.50 -4.93
CA LEU A 5 -16.74 -34.37 -5.66
C LEU A 5 -16.78 -34.03 -7.15
N HIS A 6 -15.63 -33.73 -7.72
CA HIS A 6 -15.45 -33.50 -9.15
C HIS A 6 -14.59 -34.59 -9.74
N THR A 7 -15.00 -35.07 -10.93
CA THR A 7 -14.25 -36.08 -11.67
C THR A 7 -13.83 -35.50 -13.02
N ILE A 8 -12.57 -35.62 -13.35
CA ILE A 8 -12.02 -35.30 -14.66
C ILE A 8 -11.75 -36.61 -15.37
N GLN A 9 -12.34 -36.77 -16.54
CA GLN A 9 -12.15 -37.93 -17.38
C GLN A 9 -11.43 -37.52 -18.66
N LEU A 10 -10.28 -38.13 -18.93
CA LEU A 10 -9.55 -37.95 -20.17
C LEU A 10 -9.82 -39.12 -21.11
N LEU A 11 -10.43 -38.80 -22.25
CA LEU A 11 -10.73 -39.73 -23.31
C LEU A 11 -9.68 -39.62 -24.42
N PHE A 12 -9.00 -40.71 -24.71
CA PHE A 12 -8.03 -40.78 -25.81
C PHE A 12 -8.58 -41.64 -26.94
N LYS A 13 -8.48 -41.16 -28.17
CA LYS A 13 -8.72 -41.94 -29.35
C LYS A 13 -7.41 -42.10 -30.13
N THR A 14 -7.06 -43.32 -30.46
CA THR A 14 -5.92 -43.55 -31.34
C THR A 14 -6.29 -43.23 -32.79
N THR A 15 -5.31 -42.90 -33.60
CA THR A 15 -5.46 -42.64 -35.05
C THR A 15 -6.07 -43.84 -35.80
N PHE A 16 -6.03 -45.02 -35.20
CA PHE A 16 -6.58 -46.28 -35.77
C PHE A 16 -7.96 -46.65 -35.20
N GLY A 17 -8.61 -45.74 -34.45
CA GLY A 17 -9.98 -45.95 -33.94
C GLY A 17 -10.09 -46.93 -32.74
N VAL A 18 -8.97 -47.30 -32.13
CA VAL A 18 -8.99 -48.12 -30.92
C VAL A 18 -9.28 -47.25 -29.72
N ASP A 19 -10.32 -47.59 -28.96
CA ASP A 19 -10.65 -46.91 -27.72
C ASP A 19 -9.64 -47.29 -26.62
N VAL A 20 -9.03 -46.26 -26.03
CA VAL A 20 -8.09 -46.43 -24.91
C VAL A 20 -8.89 -46.23 -23.63
N THR A 21 -8.60 -47.03 -22.60
CA THR A 21 -9.22 -46.91 -21.28
C THR A 21 -9.12 -45.48 -20.76
N PRO A 22 -10.23 -44.82 -20.41
CA PRO A 22 -10.21 -43.47 -19.87
C PRO A 22 -9.39 -43.38 -18.59
N VAL A 23 -8.66 -42.31 -18.45
CA VAL A 23 -7.99 -41.98 -17.18
C VAL A 23 -8.90 -41.03 -16.39
N GLU A 24 -9.28 -41.42 -15.19
CA GLU A 24 -10.15 -40.65 -14.32
C GLU A 24 -9.42 -40.18 -13.06
N TRP A 25 -9.60 -38.90 -12.71
CA TRP A 25 -9.19 -38.32 -11.43
C TRP A 25 -10.37 -37.70 -10.73
N SER A 26 -10.52 -38.05 -9.48
CA SER A 26 -11.53 -37.42 -8.63
C SER A 26 -10.83 -36.57 -7.56
N PHE A 27 -11.34 -35.37 -7.35
CA PHE A 27 -10.92 -34.48 -6.28
C PHE A 27 -12.14 -33.84 -5.61
N ASN A 28 -12.04 -33.56 -4.33
CA ASN A 28 -13.12 -33.00 -3.56
C ASN A 28 -12.86 -31.50 -3.32
N VAL A 29 -13.80 -30.65 -3.73
CA VAL A 29 -13.80 -29.23 -3.43
C VAL A 29 -14.57 -29.03 -2.13
N ASN A 30 -13.85 -28.73 -1.07
CA ASN A 30 -14.46 -28.44 0.21
C ASN A 30 -14.68 -26.94 0.37
N LYS A 31 -15.80 -26.54 0.93
CA LYS A 31 -16.01 -25.17 1.36
C LYS A 31 -15.06 -24.90 2.52
N PRO A 32 -14.15 -23.91 2.42
CA PRO A 32 -13.34 -23.56 3.57
C PRO A 32 -14.28 -23.05 4.68
N THR A 33 -14.41 -23.79 5.76
CA THR A 33 -15.07 -23.33 6.98
C THR A 33 -14.11 -22.39 7.72
N VAL A 34 -13.88 -21.20 7.15
CA VAL A 34 -13.16 -20.15 7.86
C VAL A 34 -14.16 -19.49 8.79
N ASN A 35 -14.01 -19.72 10.08
CA ASN A 35 -14.74 -18.97 11.09
C ASN A 35 -14.09 -17.57 11.19
N ILE A 36 -14.55 -16.66 10.34
CA ILE A 36 -13.97 -15.31 10.18
C ILE A 36 -13.97 -14.56 11.51
N SER A 37 -14.95 -14.80 12.37
CA SER A 37 -15.07 -14.16 13.67
C SER A 37 -13.95 -14.55 14.65
N GLU A 38 -13.41 -15.75 14.56
CA GLU A 38 -12.35 -16.23 15.45
C GLU A 38 -10.94 -15.90 14.94
N SER A 39 -10.80 -15.65 13.65
CA SER A 39 -9.50 -15.37 13.02
C SER A 39 -9.22 -13.89 12.79
N PHE A 40 -10.24 -13.02 12.91
CA PHE A 40 -10.06 -11.58 12.73
C PHE A 40 -9.63 -10.90 14.04
N ARG A 41 -8.47 -10.30 14.01
CA ARG A 41 -7.94 -9.47 15.11
C ARG A 41 -7.75 -8.04 14.64
N TYR A 42 -8.10 -7.09 15.48
CA TYR A 42 -7.86 -5.68 15.19
C TYR A 42 -7.34 -4.94 16.42
N LYS A 43 -6.54 -3.92 16.17
CA LYS A 43 -5.99 -3.02 17.18
C LYS A 43 -5.99 -1.61 16.62
N GLY A 44 -6.43 -0.65 17.40
CA GLY A 44 -6.44 0.75 17.00
C GLY A 44 -5.94 1.67 18.11
N SER A 45 -5.41 2.82 17.70
CA SER A 45 -5.02 3.90 18.59
C SER A 45 -5.34 5.24 17.95
N LEU A 46 -5.84 6.18 18.77
CA LEU A 46 -6.08 7.56 18.38
C LEU A 46 -5.34 8.46 19.35
N ASN A 47 -4.73 9.51 18.84
CA ASN A 47 -4.01 10.50 19.61
C ASN A 47 -4.33 11.90 19.09
N ALA A 48 -4.69 12.79 20.01
CA ALA A 48 -4.90 14.21 19.73
C ALA A 48 -3.91 15.02 20.59
N LYS A 49 -3.20 15.94 19.97
CA LYS A 49 -2.22 16.79 20.61
C LYS A 49 -2.49 18.24 20.24
N THR A 50 -2.55 19.09 21.25
CA THR A 50 -2.57 20.55 21.10
C THR A 50 -1.28 21.10 21.68
N SER A 51 -0.61 21.98 20.97
CA SER A 51 0.56 22.69 21.45
C SER A 51 0.46 24.16 21.09
N SER A 52 0.88 25.00 22.03
CA SER A 52 0.99 26.45 21.85
C SER A 52 2.42 26.86 22.13
N SER A 53 2.99 27.64 21.25
CA SER A 53 4.31 28.23 21.44
C SER A 53 4.23 29.75 21.21
N SER A 54 4.79 30.52 22.12
CA SER A 54 4.85 31.99 22.02
C SER A 54 6.30 32.45 21.98
N ALA A 55 6.62 33.27 20.98
CA ALA A 55 7.91 33.90 20.87
C ALA A 55 7.68 35.40 20.53
N SER A 56 8.15 36.29 21.41
CA SER A 56 7.91 37.71 21.31
C SER A 56 6.39 38.01 21.31
N SER A 57 5.86 38.61 20.25
CA SER A 57 4.43 38.94 20.10
C SER A 57 3.63 37.94 19.29
N ILE A 58 4.27 36.84 18.88
CA ILE A 58 3.65 35.83 17.99
C ILE A 58 3.33 34.57 18.79
N THR A 59 2.05 34.20 18.87
CA THR A 59 1.61 32.92 19.44
C THR A 59 1.18 32.00 18.32
N ILE A 60 1.78 30.82 18.27
CA ILE A 60 1.48 29.78 17.28
C ILE A 60 0.79 28.63 18.00
N ASN A 61 -0.45 28.37 17.62
CA ASN A 61 -1.22 27.22 18.07
C ASN A 61 -1.18 26.12 17.01
N GLN A 62 -0.93 24.90 17.45
CA GLN A 62 -0.92 23.73 16.59
C GLN A 62 -1.76 22.61 17.19
N ASN A 63 -2.70 22.12 16.42
CA ASN A 63 -3.46 20.91 16.73
C ASN A 63 -3.01 19.80 15.79
N GLU A 64 -2.77 18.64 16.35
CA GLU A 64 -2.37 17.44 15.63
C GLU A 64 -3.28 16.30 16.05
N PHE A 65 -3.78 15.58 15.05
CA PHE A 65 -4.55 14.36 15.22
C PHE A 65 -3.86 13.23 14.49
N SER A 66 -3.63 12.11 15.17
CA SER A 66 -3.06 10.91 14.56
C SER A 66 -3.83 9.66 14.96
N GLY A 67 -3.94 8.74 14.03
CA GLY A 67 -4.63 7.48 14.23
C GLY A 67 -3.90 6.34 13.54
N LYS A 68 -4.00 5.15 14.12
CA LYS A 68 -3.47 3.92 13.59
C LYS A 68 -4.45 2.79 13.84
N ILE A 69 -4.70 1.97 12.83
CA ILE A 69 -5.52 0.77 12.89
C ILE A 69 -4.73 -0.36 12.24
N ASP A 70 -4.55 -1.44 12.97
CA ASP A 70 -3.99 -2.69 12.50
C ASP A 70 -5.11 -3.74 12.48
N GLY A 71 -5.26 -4.46 11.38
CA GLY A 71 -6.16 -5.58 11.22
C GLY A 71 -5.40 -6.80 10.73
N GLU A 72 -5.75 -7.96 11.25
CA GLU A 72 -5.15 -9.24 10.88
C GLU A 72 -6.24 -10.27 10.68
N LEU A 73 -6.23 -10.91 9.53
CA LEU A 73 -7.13 -11.99 9.15
C LEU A 73 -6.30 -13.12 8.56
N SER A 74 -5.99 -14.15 9.37
CA SER A 74 -5.22 -15.32 8.95
C SER A 74 -3.99 -14.99 8.10
N TRP A 75 -4.14 -14.94 6.79
CA TRP A 75 -3.10 -14.72 5.78
C TRP A 75 -2.99 -13.27 5.28
N VAL A 76 -3.85 -12.36 5.76
CA VAL A 76 -3.84 -10.94 5.39
C VAL A 76 -3.63 -10.08 6.63
N LYS A 77 -2.67 -9.16 6.55
CA LYS A 77 -2.47 -8.11 7.54
C LYS A 77 -2.65 -6.76 6.85
N ALA A 78 -3.44 -5.89 7.46
CA ALA A 78 -3.66 -4.53 6.97
C ALA A 78 -3.34 -3.53 8.07
N ARG A 79 -2.64 -2.47 7.72
CA ARG A 79 -2.33 -1.35 8.61
C ARG A 79 -2.70 -0.05 7.94
N TYR A 80 -3.52 0.71 8.59
CA TYR A 80 -3.78 2.09 8.20
C TYR A 80 -3.26 3.05 9.27
N SER A 81 -2.55 4.08 8.86
CA SER A 81 -2.12 5.16 9.74
C SER A 81 -2.40 6.51 9.09
N MET A 82 -2.80 7.47 9.91
CA MET A 82 -3.02 8.85 9.46
C MET A 82 -2.48 9.86 10.48
N ARG A 83 -2.08 11.01 9.98
CA ARG A 83 -1.71 12.18 10.75
C ARG A 83 -2.25 13.42 10.07
N LYS A 84 -2.97 14.23 10.80
CA LYS A 84 -3.48 15.54 10.35
C LYS A 84 -2.98 16.64 11.25
N SER A 85 -2.59 17.76 10.66
CA SER A 85 -2.12 18.95 11.36
C SER A 85 -2.94 20.16 10.95
N SER A 86 -3.28 21.01 11.91
CA SER A 86 -3.93 22.30 11.63
C SER A 86 -3.04 23.28 10.86
N ARG A 87 -1.73 22.99 10.77
CA ARG A 87 -0.76 23.79 10.02
C ARG A 87 -0.61 23.36 8.56
N GLU A 88 -1.46 22.46 8.08
CA GLU A 88 -1.45 22.09 6.67
C GLU A 88 -1.68 23.32 5.79
N SER A 89 -0.85 23.51 4.80
CA SER A 89 -0.92 24.64 3.87
C SER A 89 -0.62 24.20 2.45
N ILE A 90 -1.32 24.78 1.49
CA ILE A 90 -1.06 24.57 0.07
C ILE A 90 0.28 25.18 -0.39
N PHE A 91 0.83 26.10 0.39
CA PHE A 91 2.11 26.78 0.12
C PHE A 91 3.32 26.03 0.67
N LEU A 92 3.11 24.93 1.38
CA LEU A 92 4.16 24.12 1.99
C LEU A 92 4.01 22.65 1.58
N GLN A 93 5.08 21.89 1.74
CA GLN A 93 4.99 20.44 1.57
C GLN A 93 4.04 19.84 2.61
N PRO A 94 3.27 18.78 2.26
CA PRO A 94 2.23 18.24 3.10
C PRO A 94 2.72 17.82 4.47
N LEU A 95 2.09 18.32 5.52
CA LEU A 95 2.22 17.85 6.90
C LEU A 95 1.29 16.69 7.19
N ASN A 96 0.12 16.70 6.54
CA ASN A 96 -0.84 15.60 6.60
C ASN A 96 -0.26 14.37 5.91
N ARG A 97 -0.48 13.22 6.51
CA ARG A 97 0.04 11.94 6.01
C ARG A 97 -1.02 10.87 6.19
N SER A 98 -1.08 9.96 5.23
CA SER A 98 -1.87 8.75 5.36
C SER A 98 -1.16 7.62 4.64
N THR A 99 -1.12 6.46 5.28
CA THR A 99 -0.48 5.25 4.74
C THR A 99 -1.39 4.07 4.95
N LEU A 100 -1.64 3.31 3.90
CA LEU A 100 -2.29 2.01 3.95
C LEU A 100 -1.26 0.96 3.52
N SER A 101 -0.99 0.00 4.38
CA SER A 101 -0.11 -1.14 4.11
C SER A 101 -0.94 -2.41 4.19
N ILE A 102 -0.89 -3.23 3.15
CA ILE A 102 -1.55 -4.52 3.08
C ILE A 102 -0.47 -5.57 2.81
N GLN A 103 -0.39 -6.56 3.66
CA GLN A 103 0.49 -7.71 3.50
C GLN A 103 -0.36 -8.96 3.31
N ILE A 104 -0.13 -9.64 2.20
CA ILE A 104 -0.81 -10.89 1.82
C ILE A 104 0.20 -12.00 1.92
N THR A 105 0.01 -12.89 2.88
CA THR A 105 1.04 -13.87 3.27
C THR A 105 2.36 -13.17 3.64
N ASP A 106 3.47 -13.89 3.59
CA ASP A 106 4.79 -13.28 3.81
C ASP A 106 5.46 -12.80 2.51
N TYR A 107 4.80 -13.03 1.36
CA TYR A 107 5.40 -12.82 0.05
C TYR A 107 5.00 -11.51 -0.63
N LEU A 108 3.80 -11.00 -0.39
CA LEU A 108 3.30 -9.81 -1.10
C LEU A 108 2.94 -8.71 -0.11
N LYS A 109 3.58 -7.56 -0.29
CA LYS A 109 3.27 -6.35 0.45
C LYS A 109 2.92 -5.22 -0.50
N VAL A 110 1.85 -4.49 -0.21
CA VAL A 110 1.41 -3.33 -0.99
C VAL A 110 1.21 -2.16 -0.05
N ASP A 111 1.90 -1.07 -0.32
CA ASP A 111 1.79 0.17 0.44
C ASP A 111 1.22 1.28 -0.45
N PHE A 112 0.30 2.09 0.10
CA PHE A 112 -0.33 3.23 -0.56
C PHE A 112 -0.25 4.48 0.31
N GLY A 113 -0.19 5.64 -0.35
CA GLY A 113 -0.18 6.95 0.29
C GLY A 113 1.24 7.43 0.59
N ASP A 114 1.48 7.89 1.81
CA ASP A 114 2.81 8.37 2.22
C ASP A 114 3.70 7.19 2.63
N ILE A 115 4.49 6.71 1.73
CA ILE A 115 5.35 5.54 1.86
C ILE A 115 6.82 5.92 1.99
N TYR A 116 7.62 5.00 2.53
CA TYR A 116 9.07 5.16 2.74
C TYR A 116 9.80 3.92 2.23
N PRO A 117 9.79 3.67 0.91
CA PRO A 117 10.45 2.50 0.36
C PRO A 117 11.96 2.62 0.52
N SER A 118 12.61 1.50 0.80
CA SER A 118 14.06 1.36 0.79
C SER A 118 14.42 0.32 -0.25
N LEU A 119 14.95 0.77 -1.39
CA LEU A 119 15.36 -0.10 -2.49
C LEU A 119 16.88 -0.28 -2.49
N SER A 120 17.61 0.81 -2.39
CA SER A 120 19.06 0.85 -2.38
C SER A 120 19.48 2.24 -1.91
N PRO A 121 20.61 2.39 -1.18
CA PRO A 121 21.14 3.70 -0.79
C PRO A 121 21.35 4.65 -1.96
N PHE A 122 21.61 4.15 -3.16
CA PHE A 122 21.86 4.95 -4.35
C PHE A 122 20.61 5.33 -5.14
N ILE A 123 19.51 4.60 -4.96
CA ILE A 123 18.27 4.84 -5.72
C ILE A 123 17.24 5.54 -4.83
N LEU A 124 16.88 4.87 -3.73
CA LEU A 124 15.83 5.33 -2.83
C LEU A 124 16.03 4.68 -1.47
N ASP A 125 16.40 5.47 -0.47
CA ASP A 125 16.59 5.00 0.89
C ASP A 125 15.71 5.77 1.87
N GLY A 126 14.56 5.18 2.18
CA GLY A 126 13.65 5.66 3.22
C GLY A 126 13.11 7.08 3.01
N ARG A 127 13.23 7.65 1.83
CA ARG A 127 12.66 8.97 1.54
C ARG A 127 11.14 8.88 1.41
N ARG A 128 10.46 9.89 1.93
CA ARG A 128 9.00 10.02 1.79
C ARG A 128 8.63 10.13 0.32
N LEU A 129 7.63 9.33 -0.07
CA LEU A 129 7.03 9.34 -1.39
C LEU A 129 5.52 9.20 -1.22
N ASN A 130 4.74 10.05 -1.86
CA ASN A 130 3.29 9.89 -1.92
C ASN A 130 2.93 9.11 -3.18
N GLY A 131 2.51 7.85 -3.00
CA GLY A 131 2.28 6.97 -4.12
C GLY A 131 1.94 5.55 -3.71
N ARG A 132 2.51 4.59 -4.44
CA ARG A 132 2.34 3.16 -4.22
C ARG A 132 3.66 2.42 -4.29
N HIS A 133 3.77 1.39 -3.49
CA HIS A 133 4.90 0.45 -3.49
C HIS A 133 4.34 -0.96 -3.44
N ILE A 134 4.75 -1.80 -4.37
CA ILE A 134 4.46 -3.22 -4.39
C ILE A 134 5.78 -3.94 -4.20
N HIS A 135 5.83 -4.82 -3.23
CA HIS A 135 6.97 -5.65 -2.91
C HIS A 135 6.54 -7.11 -2.94
N LEU A 136 7.16 -7.88 -3.81
CA LEU A 136 7.00 -9.32 -3.92
C LEU A 136 8.32 -9.97 -3.51
N ASP A 137 8.31 -10.66 -2.37
CA ASP A 137 9.45 -11.33 -1.77
C ASP A 137 9.25 -12.84 -1.80
N MET A 138 9.87 -13.51 -2.75
CA MET A 138 9.87 -14.97 -2.91
C MET A 138 11.29 -15.50 -2.72
N PRO A 139 11.47 -16.79 -2.37
CA PRO A 139 12.80 -17.36 -2.14
C PRO A 139 13.79 -17.20 -3.30
N TRP A 140 13.28 -17.00 -4.51
CA TRP A 140 14.05 -16.88 -5.75
C TRP A 140 13.87 -15.55 -6.48
N LEU A 141 13.00 -14.65 -6.00
CA LEU A 141 12.71 -13.37 -6.65
C LEU A 141 12.35 -12.33 -5.60
N ASP A 142 13.13 -11.25 -5.55
CA ASP A 142 12.79 -10.01 -4.85
C ASP A 142 12.46 -8.92 -5.88
N PHE A 143 11.18 -8.51 -5.92
CA PHE A 143 10.68 -7.55 -6.89
C PHE A 143 10.03 -6.36 -6.20
N HIS A 144 10.47 -5.16 -6.55
CA HIS A 144 9.88 -3.91 -6.09
C HIS A 144 9.37 -3.08 -7.26
N LEU A 145 8.14 -2.61 -7.14
CA LEU A 145 7.56 -1.60 -8.03
C LEU A 145 7.18 -0.39 -7.19
N VAL A 146 7.78 0.76 -7.48
CA VAL A 146 7.53 2.02 -6.77
C VAL A 146 7.13 3.09 -7.78
N ASN A 147 6.00 3.74 -7.51
CA ASN A 147 5.52 4.86 -8.30
C ASN A 147 4.92 5.93 -7.37
N GLY A 148 5.28 7.18 -7.57
CA GLY A 148 4.73 8.26 -6.76
C GLY A 148 5.46 9.60 -6.92
N LYS A 149 5.11 10.53 -6.04
CA LYS A 149 5.63 11.89 -6.03
C LYS A 149 6.45 12.15 -4.77
N PHE A 150 7.66 12.66 -4.92
CA PHE A 150 8.49 13.10 -3.80
C PHE A 150 7.97 14.36 -3.14
N THR A 151 7.54 15.30 -3.97
CA THR A 151 7.07 16.61 -3.54
C THR A 151 5.71 16.89 -4.15
N ARG A 152 4.83 17.48 -3.36
CA ARG A 152 3.59 18.04 -3.90
C ARG A 152 3.92 19.33 -4.63
N ALA A 153 3.23 19.61 -5.75
CA ALA A 153 3.19 20.93 -6.31
C ALA A 153 2.74 21.94 -5.24
N ILE A 154 3.57 22.90 -4.94
CA ILE A 154 3.26 23.97 -4.00
C ILE A 154 2.89 25.23 -4.75
N GLN A 155 1.86 25.92 -4.27
CA GLN A 155 1.51 27.21 -4.80
C GLN A 155 2.47 28.25 -4.24
N TYR A 156 3.24 28.86 -5.11
CA TYR A 156 4.10 29.96 -4.73
C TYR A 156 3.49 31.28 -5.25
N GLN A 157 3.29 32.22 -4.35
CA GLN A 157 2.84 33.56 -4.72
C GLN A 157 4.09 34.43 -4.92
N ASN A 158 4.42 34.69 -6.16
CA ASN A 158 5.41 35.71 -6.48
C ASN A 158 4.68 37.00 -6.86
N LYS A 159 5.03 38.11 -6.24
CA LYS A 159 4.46 39.42 -6.57
C LYS A 159 5.30 40.03 -7.71
N VAL A 160 4.87 39.80 -8.92
CA VAL A 160 5.47 40.40 -10.12
C VAL A 160 4.53 41.53 -10.60
N ASN A 161 5.04 42.74 -10.65
CA ASN A 161 4.30 43.94 -11.10
C ASN A 161 2.95 44.15 -10.39
N GLY A 162 2.87 43.80 -9.10
CA GLY A 162 1.65 43.95 -8.32
C GLY A 162 0.64 42.80 -8.42
N ALA A 163 0.83 41.85 -9.32
CA ALA A 163 0.04 40.61 -9.43
C ALA A 163 0.70 39.44 -8.77
N TYR A 164 -0.09 38.44 -8.32
CA TYR A 164 0.43 37.17 -7.77
C TYR A 164 0.43 36.11 -8.87
N GLU A 165 1.57 35.51 -9.15
CA GLU A 165 1.67 34.33 -10.00
C GLU A 165 1.76 33.06 -9.16
N LEU A 166 1.01 32.03 -9.58
CA LEU A 166 1.05 30.70 -8.99
C LEU A 166 2.05 29.86 -9.78
N LEU A 167 3.15 29.50 -9.12
CA LEU A 167 4.13 28.55 -9.66
C LEU A 167 3.88 27.17 -9.03
N THR A 168 3.82 26.15 -9.85
CA THR A 168 3.68 24.77 -9.42
C THR A 168 4.94 24.00 -9.76
N ASN A 169 5.49 23.28 -8.78
CA ASN A 169 6.61 22.36 -8.99
C ASN A 169 6.25 20.99 -8.45
N ASP A 170 6.30 19.98 -9.29
CA ASP A 170 5.95 18.60 -8.97
C ASP A 170 7.07 17.66 -9.43
N THR A 171 7.60 16.85 -8.50
CA THR A 171 8.65 15.87 -8.78
C THR A 171 8.05 14.47 -8.69
N VAL A 172 8.01 13.79 -9.82
CA VAL A 172 7.49 12.42 -9.94
C VAL A 172 8.65 11.42 -9.90
N PHE A 173 8.43 10.31 -9.21
CA PHE A 173 9.32 9.17 -9.17
C PHE A 173 8.56 7.92 -9.64
N ASP A 174 9.15 7.26 -10.61
CA ASP A 174 8.63 6.00 -11.16
C ASP A 174 9.79 5.04 -11.43
N THR A 175 9.78 3.90 -10.76
CA THR A 175 10.81 2.87 -10.93
C THR A 175 10.31 1.47 -10.62
N ALA A 176 10.91 0.49 -11.27
CA ALA A 176 10.80 -0.92 -10.95
C ALA A 176 12.20 -1.51 -10.73
N ARG A 177 12.35 -2.35 -9.72
CA ARG A 177 13.56 -3.10 -9.43
C ARG A 177 13.20 -4.57 -9.23
N TYR A 178 14.02 -5.44 -9.79
CA TYR A 178 13.93 -6.90 -9.61
C TYR A 178 15.33 -7.47 -9.37
N THR A 179 15.40 -8.50 -8.53
CA THR A 179 16.61 -9.30 -8.26
C THR A 179 16.25 -10.78 -8.27
N PHE A 180 17.14 -11.58 -8.80
CA PHE A 180 17.00 -13.03 -8.92
C PHE A 180 17.96 -13.73 -7.96
#